data_dc7a39b5b2162f73b7531390da0124a6
#
_entry.id   dc7a39b5b2162f73b7531390da0124a6
#
_cell.length_a   1.000
_cell.length_b   1.000
_cell.length_c   1.000
_cell.angle_alpha   90.00
_cell.angle_beta   90.00
_cell.angle_gamma   90.00
#
_symmetry.space_group_name_H-M   'P 1'
#
loop_
_entity.id
_entity.type
_entity.pdbx_description
1 polymer ?
#
loop_
_entity_poly.entity_id
_entity_poly.type
_entity_poly.pdbx_seq_one_letter_code
_entity_poly.pdbx_strand_id
1 'polypeptide(L)'
;MQTRHEVHVADARDLQSDGIDLVVTSPPYPMVEMWDESFRAQDPDIGQALDAGEGDRAFRLMHDLLDAVWARLADVVCEGGVVAINVGDATRNIDEFQQYPNAAEITRRMRAHGFGTLPDLLWRKPANSAAKFMGSGMLPTNAYPTLEHEQILLFRKGGPRSFPPSDETRYESAYFWAERNEWFSDLWEIRGERQALPGEGRDRSGAFPFEVPYRLVSMFSVYGDTVLDPFWGTGTTTLAALVAGRNSVGYERDPDLVGAFADAATETPSLSREVVQERLAAQRAFSADNETRYEADHYDFGVKTKMERAIRLYEVQEVAHDGREWTATYEPV
;
A
#
# COMPACT_ATOMS: atom_id res chain seq x y z
N MET A 1 12.01 -20.81 5.50
CA MET A 1 10.62 -20.26 5.40
C MET A 1 10.17 -20.36 3.94
N GLN A 2 8.86 -20.43 3.69
CA GLN A 2 8.28 -20.44 2.33
C GLN A 2 7.00 -19.60 2.34
N THR A 3 6.75 -18.86 1.24
CA THR A 3 5.50 -18.09 1.04
C THR A 3 4.87 -18.41 -0.31
N ARG A 4 3.58 -18.13 -0.42
CA ARG A 4 2.79 -18.31 -1.64
C ARG A 4 2.13 -16.98 -2.02
N HIS A 5 2.13 -16.70 -3.33
CA HIS A 5 1.55 -15.49 -3.89
C HIS A 5 0.68 -15.87 -5.09
N GLU A 6 -0.52 -15.34 -5.13
CA GLU A 6 -1.45 -15.62 -6.22
C GLU A 6 -2.10 -14.34 -6.74
N VAL A 7 -2.42 -14.31 -8.04
CA VAL A 7 -3.11 -13.19 -8.66
C VAL A 7 -4.29 -13.70 -9.47
N HIS A 8 -5.45 -13.17 -9.17
CA HIS A 8 -6.69 -13.45 -9.88
C HIS A 8 -6.93 -12.39 -10.95
N VAL A 9 -7.10 -12.81 -12.23
CA VAL A 9 -7.60 -11.90 -13.26
C VAL A 9 -9.11 -11.82 -13.11
N ALA A 10 -9.54 -10.91 -12.26
CA ALA A 10 -10.94 -10.75 -11.85
C ALA A 10 -11.23 -9.32 -11.37
N ASP A 11 -12.50 -9.00 -11.24
CA ASP A 11 -12.93 -7.75 -10.62
C ASP A 11 -12.83 -7.88 -9.08
N ALA A 12 -12.34 -6.84 -8.42
CA ALA A 12 -12.22 -6.80 -6.95
C ALA A 12 -13.57 -6.96 -6.22
N ARG A 13 -14.68 -6.67 -6.88
CA ARG A 13 -16.03 -6.89 -6.34
C ARG A 13 -16.39 -8.38 -6.20
N ASP A 14 -15.70 -9.24 -6.95
CA ASP A 14 -15.86 -10.70 -6.94
C ASP A 14 -14.87 -11.41 -6.00
N LEU A 15 -14.18 -10.65 -5.16
CA LEU A 15 -13.18 -11.14 -4.21
C LEU A 15 -13.77 -12.26 -3.32
N GLN A 16 -13.09 -13.42 -3.29
CA GLN A 16 -13.53 -14.63 -2.59
C GLN A 16 -12.49 -15.17 -1.60
N SER A 17 -11.30 -14.53 -1.53
CA SER A 17 -10.28 -14.92 -0.54
C SER A 17 -10.79 -14.74 0.88
N ASP A 18 -10.27 -15.51 1.82
CA ASP A 18 -10.53 -15.39 3.25
C ASP A 18 -9.23 -15.41 4.05
N GLY A 19 -9.30 -15.17 5.34
CA GLY A 19 -8.11 -15.22 6.19
C GLY A 19 -7.09 -14.11 5.92
N ILE A 20 -7.53 -12.93 5.50
CA ILE A 20 -6.67 -11.80 5.18
C ILE A 20 -6.26 -11.06 6.46
N ASP A 21 -4.96 -10.98 6.72
CA ASP A 21 -4.38 -10.31 7.88
C ASP A 21 -4.14 -8.82 7.63
N LEU A 22 -3.77 -8.47 6.41
CA LEU A 22 -3.46 -7.10 6.00
C LEU A 22 -3.95 -6.83 4.58
N VAL A 23 -4.54 -5.67 4.37
CA VAL A 23 -4.78 -5.12 3.03
C VAL A 23 -3.87 -3.92 2.83
N VAL A 24 -3.15 -3.89 1.69
CA VAL A 24 -2.39 -2.72 1.25
C VAL A 24 -2.74 -2.46 -0.20
N THR A 25 -3.35 -1.30 -0.47
CA THR A 25 -3.93 -1.03 -1.79
C THR A 25 -3.98 0.45 -2.13
N SER A 26 -4.08 0.71 -3.44
CA SER A 26 -4.34 2.04 -4.00
C SER A 26 -5.41 1.90 -5.10
N PRO A 27 -6.69 2.21 -4.80
CA PRO A 27 -7.78 2.08 -5.76
C PRO A 27 -7.67 3.12 -6.89
N PRO A 28 -8.42 2.99 -7.98
CA PRO A 28 -8.65 4.10 -8.89
C PRO A 28 -9.24 5.29 -8.12
N TYR A 29 -8.60 6.48 -8.23
CA TYR A 29 -9.05 7.65 -7.47
C TYR A 29 -10.24 8.32 -8.15
N PRO A 30 -11.44 8.36 -7.53
CA PRO A 30 -12.57 9.08 -8.04
C PRO A 30 -12.24 10.54 -8.37
N MET A 31 -12.77 11.04 -9.47
CA MET A 31 -12.57 12.40 -10.01
C MET A 31 -11.13 12.74 -10.43
N VAL A 32 -10.18 11.81 -10.40
CA VAL A 32 -8.89 11.95 -11.08
C VAL A 32 -9.05 11.51 -12.52
N GLU A 33 -8.87 12.45 -13.45
CA GLU A 33 -9.24 12.35 -14.86
C GLU A 33 -8.75 11.09 -15.58
N MET A 34 -7.54 10.64 -15.24
CA MET A 34 -6.95 9.41 -15.81
C MET A 34 -7.78 8.14 -15.57
N TRP A 35 -8.69 8.14 -14.60
CA TRP A 35 -9.55 7.01 -14.25
C TRP A 35 -10.95 7.09 -14.82
N ASP A 36 -11.32 8.20 -15.48
CA ASP A 36 -12.68 8.41 -15.99
C ASP A 36 -13.14 7.30 -16.94
N GLU A 37 -12.29 6.89 -17.87
CA GLU A 37 -12.64 5.81 -18.81
C GLU A 37 -12.89 4.47 -18.10
N SER A 38 -12.09 4.18 -17.07
CA SER A 38 -12.27 2.96 -16.28
C SER A 38 -13.58 2.97 -15.50
N PHE A 39 -13.97 4.11 -14.93
CA PHE A 39 -15.24 4.27 -14.25
C PHE A 39 -16.43 4.26 -15.21
N ARG A 40 -16.35 4.98 -16.33
CA ARG A 40 -17.39 4.99 -17.39
C ARG A 40 -17.68 3.61 -17.96
N ALA A 41 -16.63 2.79 -18.12
CA ALA A 41 -16.79 1.43 -18.63
C ALA A 41 -17.51 0.50 -17.65
N GLN A 42 -17.48 0.81 -16.35
CA GLN A 42 -18.14 0.00 -15.32
C GLN A 42 -19.56 0.45 -15.02
N ASP A 43 -19.83 1.75 -15.13
CA ASP A 43 -21.15 2.36 -14.94
C ASP A 43 -21.35 3.53 -15.92
N PRO A 44 -22.20 3.39 -16.96
CA PRO A 44 -22.48 4.44 -17.92
C PRO A 44 -23.08 5.72 -17.31
N ASP A 45 -23.75 5.62 -16.15
CA ASP A 45 -24.34 6.78 -15.46
C ASP A 45 -23.28 7.75 -14.96
N ILE A 46 -22.07 7.25 -14.66
CA ILE A 46 -20.90 8.08 -14.34
C ILE A 46 -20.53 8.96 -15.53
N GLY A 47 -20.50 8.35 -16.73
CA GLY A 47 -20.24 9.08 -17.96
C GLY A 47 -21.27 10.18 -18.21
N GLN A 48 -22.54 9.86 -18.07
CA GLN A 48 -23.63 10.83 -18.23
C GLN A 48 -23.51 12.00 -17.22
N ALA A 49 -23.19 11.70 -15.95
CA ALA A 49 -23.04 12.72 -14.93
C ALA A 49 -21.84 13.65 -15.23
N LEU A 50 -20.69 13.10 -15.65
CA LEU A 50 -19.52 13.89 -16.05
C LEU A 50 -19.83 14.79 -17.26
N ASP A 51 -20.50 14.26 -18.29
CA ASP A 51 -20.83 14.99 -19.51
C ASP A 51 -21.91 16.05 -19.28
N ALA A 52 -22.76 15.86 -18.28
CA ALA A 52 -23.79 16.82 -17.86
C ALA A 52 -23.28 17.93 -16.92
N GLY A 53 -22.01 17.88 -16.50
CA GLY A 53 -21.48 18.81 -15.49
C GLY A 53 -21.90 18.50 -14.06
N GLU A 54 -22.42 17.29 -13.78
CA GLU A 54 -22.91 16.89 -12.47
C GLU A 54 -21.79 16.24 -11.61
N GLY A 55 -20.75 17.02 -11.27
CA GLY A 55 -19.55 16.52 -10.61
C GLY A 55 -19.82 15.76 -9.31
N ASP A 56 -20.68 16.27 -8.43
CA ASP A 56 -21.02 15.61 -7.16
C ASP A 56 -21.78 14.29 -7.37
N ARG A 57 -22.56 14.19 -8.45
CA ARG A 57 -23.24 12.94 -8.80
C ARG A 57 -22.21 11.91 -9.30
N ALA A 58 -21.31 12.32 -10.20
CA ALA A 58 -20.24 11.45 -10.69
C ALA A 58 -19.37 10.94 -9.53
N PHE A 59 -18.98 11.82 -8.61
CA PHE A 59 -18.21 11.48 -7.41
C PHE A 59 -18.90 10.40 -6.56
N ARG A 60 -20.18 10.56 -6.28
CA ARG A 60 -20.96 9.55 -5.53
C ARG A 60 -21.00 8.20 -6.23
N LEU A 61 -21.31 8.19 -7.55
CA LEU A 61 -21.40 6.95 -8.33
C LEU A 61 -20.05 6.21 -8.40
N MET A 62 -18.94 6.93 -8.58
CA MET A 62 -17.60 6.33 -8.57
C MET A 62 -17.31 5.68 -7.21
N HIS A 63 -17.65 6.35 -6.11
CA HIS A 63 -17.50 5.77 -4.78
C HIS A 63 -18.47 4.61 -4.50
N ASP A 64 -19.66 4.58 -5.11
CA ASP A 64 -20.59 3.45 -4.98
C ASP A 64 -20.02 2.18 -5.62
N LEU A 65 -19.27 2.29 -6.73
CA LEU A 65 -18.53 1.17 -7.29
C LEU A 65 -17.42 0.66 -6.34
N LEU A 66 -16.66 1.55 -5.74
CA LEU A 66 -15.62 1.18 -4.78
C LEU A 66 -16.20 0.60 -3.48
N ASP A 67 -17.37 1.08 -3.06
CA ASP A 67 -18.04 0.62 -1.84
C ASP A 67 -18.37 -0.87 -1.87
N ALA A 68 -18.65 -1.41 -3.04
CA ALA A 68 -18.84 -2.86 -3.22
C ALA A 68 -17.57 -3.66 -2.87
N VAL A 69 -16.38 -3.09 -3.14
CA VAL A 69 -15.10 -3.69 -2.72
C VAL A 69 -14.91 -3.56 -1.21
N TRP A 70 -15.21 -2.39 -0.64
CA TRP A 70 -15.09 -2.17 0.81
C TRP A 70 -16.00 -3.14 1.61
N ALA A 71 -17.21 -3.41 1.10
CA ALA A 71 -18.09 -4.41 1.68
C ALA A 71 -17.46 -5.81 1.67
N ARG A 72 -16.80 -6.20 0.56
CA ARG A 72 -16.10 -7.50 0.49
C ARG A 72 -14.92 -7.57 1.45
N LEU A 73 -14.16 -6.47 1.64
CA LEU A 73 -13.09 -6.44 2.64
C LEU A 73 -13.61 -6.71 4.05
N ALA A 74 -14.81 -6.24 4.38
CA ALA A 74 -15.43 -6.51 5.67
C ALA A 74 -15.72 -8.01 5.89
N ASP A 75 -15.95 -8.77 4.83
CA ASP A 75 -16.16 -10.21 4.91
C ASP A 75 -14.83 -10.98 5.11
N VAL A 76 -13.78 -10.63 4.35
CA VAL A 76 -12.57 -11.45 4.19
C VAL A 76 -11.41 -11.11 5.13
N VAL A 77 -11.36 -9.88 5.65
CA VAL A 77 -10.32 -9.46 6.61
C VAL A 77 -10.58 -10.12 7.96
N CYS A 78 -9.56 -10.68 8.58
CA CYS A 78 -9.62 -11.29 9.90
C CYS A 78 -9.90 -10.27 11.01
N GLU A 79 -10.43 -10.73 12.15
CA GLU A 79 -10.48 -9.91 13.37
C GLU A 79 -9.07 -9.48 13.79
N GLY A 80 -8.89 -8.19 14.00
CA GLY A 80 -7.59 -7.57 14.27
C GLY A 80 -6.76 -7.25 13.02
N GLY A 81 -7.22 -7.68 11.83
CA GLY A 81 -6.58 -7.37 10.56
C GLY A 81 -6.65 -5.87 10.24
N VAL A 82 -5.63 -5.38 9.54
CA VAL A 82 -5.47 -3.97 9.19
C VAL A 82 -5.73 -3.76 7.70
N VAL A 83 -6.34 -2.62 7.36
CA VAL A 83 -6.54 -2.19 5.97
C VAL A 83 -5.86 -0.83 5.79
N ALA A 84 -4.89 -0.77 4.88
CA ALA A 84 -4.16 0.43 4.48
C ALA A 84 -4.55 0.81 3.05
N ILE A 85 -5.23 1.95 2.88
CA ILE A 85 -5.68 2.45 1.58
C ILE A 85 -4.95 3.74 1.27
N ASN A 86 -4.08 3.71 0.27
CA ASN A 86 -3.46 4.92 -0.26
C ASN A 86 -4.41 5.62 -1.24
N VAL A 87 -4.67 6.90 -1.02
CA VAL A 87 -5.57 7.68 -1.86
C VAL A 87 -5.20 9.15 -1.90
N GLY A 88 -5.31 9.75 -3.06
CA GLY A 88 -5.23 11.20 -3.26
C GLY A 88 -6.63 11.81 -3.43
N ASP A 89 -6.86 12.98 -2.82
CA ASP A 89 -7.99 13.80 -3.16
C ASP A 89 -7.83 14.38 -4.56
N ALA A 90 -8.93 14.64 -5.23
CA ALA A 90 -8.92 15.25 -6.56
C ALA A 90 -9.35 16.72 -6.50
N THR A 91 -8.77 17.54 -7.38
CA THR A 91 -9.31 18.88 -7.68
C THR A 91 -9.71 18.91 -9.14
N ARG A 92 -10.92 19.35 -9.43
CA ARG A 92 -11.46 19.34 -10.79
C ARG A 92 -12.43 20.49 -11.01
N ASN A 93 -12.47 20.96 -12.24
CA ASN A 93 -13.45 21.93 -12.70
C ASN A 93 -14.44 21.21 -13.64
N ILE A 94 -15.56 20.74 -13.11
CA ILE A 94 -16.66 20.12 -13.89
C ILE A 94 -17.73 21.17 -14.17
N ASP A 95 -18.44 21.64 -13.17
CA ASP A 95 -19.31 22.81 -13.20
C ASP A 95 -18.60 24.01 -12.57
N GLU A 96 -18.11 23.83 -11.35
CA GLU A 96 -17.27 24.76 -10.64
C GLU A 96 -15.96 24.08 -10.19
N PHE A 97 -14.91 24.88 -9.95
CA PHE A 97 -13.68 24.35 -9.40
C PHE A 97 -13.90 23.97 -7.94
N GLN A 98 -13.67 22.68 -7.63
CA GLN A 98 -13.73 22.16 -6.26
C GLN A 98 -12.77 21.02 -6.00
N GLN A 99 -12.55 20.76 -4.72
CA GLN A 99 -11.89 19.55 -4.25
C GLN A 99 -12.93 18.45 -4.02
N TYR A 100 -12.62 17.25 -4.48
CA TYR A 100 -13.37 16.02 -4.22
C TYR A 100 -12.62 15.21 -3.16
N PRO A 101 -13.14 15.14 -1.92
CA PRO A 101 -12.43 14.58 -0.78
C PRO A 101 -12.55 13.06 -0.72
N ASN A 102 -11.77 12.36 -1.54
CA ASN A 102 -11.75 10.90 -1.62
C ASN A 102 -11.46 10.25 -0.28
N ALA A 103 -10.46 10.75 0.46
CA ALA A 103 -10.07 10.21 1.74
C ALA A 103 -11.21 10.25 2.77
N ALA A 104 -11.94 11.37 2.85
CA ALA A 104 -13.07 11.50 3.76
C ALA A 104 -14.23 10.56 3.39
N GLU A 105 -14.53 10.42 2.09
CA GLU A 105 -15.61 9.55 1.62
C GLU A 105 -15.29 8.07 1.82
N ILE A 106 -14.06 7.62 1.55
CA ILE A 106 -13.61 6.26 1.84
C ILE A 106 -13.68 5.99 3.35
N THR A 107 -13.20 6.93 4.18
CA THR A 107 -13.26 6.79 5.65
C THR A 107 -14.70 6.63 6.14
N ARG A 108 -15.64 7.41 5.60
CA ARG A 108 -17.05 7.32 5.95
C ARG A 108 -17.63 5.93 5.61
N ARG A 109 -17.30 5.39 4.42
CA ARG A 109 -17.79 4.09 3.94
C ARG A 109 -17.16 2.93 4.71
N MET A 110 -15.86 2.92 4.90
CA MET A 110 -15.17 1.89 5.68
C MET A 110 -15.73 1.79 7.10
N ARG A 111 -16.02 2.93 7.74
CA ARG A 111 -16.67 2.93 9.06
C ARG A 111 -18.10 2.37 9.01
N ALA A 112 -18.85 2.61 7.93
CA ALA A 112 -20.18 2.03 7.76
C ALA A 112 -20.13 0.50 7.62
N HIS A 113 -19.05 -0.05 7.09
CA HIS A 113 -18.77 -1.49 7.04
C HIS A 113 -18.16 -2.06 8.34
N GLY A 114 -18.09 -1.28 9.41
CA GLY A 114 -17.70 -1.76 10.74
C GLY A 114 -16.21 -1.67 11.06
N PHE A 115 -15.39 -1.08 10.19
CA PHE A 115 -13.98 -0.86 10.49
C PHE A 115 -13.77 0.32 11.45
N GLY A 116 -12.87 0.14 12.43
CA GLY A 116 -12.37 1.22 13.26
C GLY A 116 -11.24 1.98 12.54
N THR A 117 -11.21 3.32 12.64
CA THR A 117 -10.12 4.14 12.11
C THR A 117 -8.91 4.11 13.04
N LEU A 118 -7.72 4.06 12.48
CA LEU A 118 -6.43 4.29 13.14
C LEU A 118 -5.87 5.64 12.68
N PRO A 119 -4.81 6.18 13.32
CA PRO A 119 -4.14 7.38 12.83
C PRO A 119 -3.60 7.17 11.41
N ASP A 120 -3.93 8.07 10.50
CA ASP A 120 -3.53 8.02 9.10
C ASP A 120 -2.09 8.50 8.91
N LEU A 121 -1.52 8.17 7.74
CA LEU A 121 -0.22 8.66 7.30
C LEU A 121 -0.42 9.64 6.13
N LEU A 122 0.35 10.72 6.12
CA LEU A 122 0.46 11.63 4.99
C LEU A 122 1.72 11.28 4.20
N TRP A 123 1.53 10.80 2.99
CA TRP A 123 2.65 10.60 2.07
C TRP A 123 2.85 11.84 1.21
N ARG A 124 3.83 12.66 1.59
CA ARG A 124 4.24 13.82 0.82
C ARG A 124 5.17 13.38 -0.31
N LYS A 125 4.80 13.76 -1.54
CA LYS A 125 5.61 13.54 -2.75
C LYS A 125 6.47 14.77 -3.01
N PRO A 126 7.79 14.75 -2.76
CA PRO A 126 8.65 15.88 -3.12
C PRO A 126 8.55 16.14 -4.62
N ALA A 127 8.02 17.30 -5.02
CA ALA A 127 7.83 17.63 -6.41
C ALA A 127 9.00 18.46 -6.94
N ASN A 128 9.46 18.12 -8.15
CA ASN A 128 10.54 18.81 -8.83
C ASN A 128 10.12 20.14 -9.50
N SER A 129 8.83 20.52 -9.44
CA SER A 129 8.32 21.72 -10.09
C SER A 129 8.12 22.86 -9.10
N ALA A 130 8.68 24.03 -9.41
CA ALA A 130 8.46 25.25 -8.65
C ALA A 130 7.09 25.92 -8.94
N ALA A 131 6.41 25.54 -10.01
CA ALA A 131 5.13 26.13 -10.43
C ALA A 131 3.96 25.39 -9.77
N LYS A 132 3.69 25.71 -8.52
CA LYS A 132 2.64 25.08 -7.74
C LYS A 132 1.59 26.11 -7.32
N PHE A 133 0.63 26.34 -8.19
CA PHE A 133 -0.55 27.13 -7.86
C PHE A 133 -1.76 26.63 -8.62
N MET A 134 -2.94 26.84 -8.04
CA MET A 134 -4.22 26.61 -8.68
C MET A 134 -5.04 27.92 -8.62
N GLY A 135 -6.01 28.02 -9.52
CA GLY A 135 -6.85 29.21 -9.63
C GLY A 135 -6.10 30.42 -10.20
N SER A 136 -6.31 31.60 -9.62
CA SER A 136 -5.75 32.87 -10.10
C SER A 136 -4.27 33.11 -9.76
N GLY A 137 -3.57 32.09 -9.28
CA GLY A 137 -2.16 32.20 -8.93
C GLY A 137 -1.88 33.12 -7.76
N MET A 138 -1.29 34.31 -8.01
CA MET A 138 -0.92 35.27 -6.94
C MET A 138 -2.04 36.23 -6.56
N LEU A 139 -3.17 36.18 -7.24
CA LEU A 139 -4.27 37.13 -6.99
C LEU A 139 -5.26 36.57 -5.97
N PRO A 140 -5.37 37.15 -4.78
CA PRO A 140 -6.44 36.77 -3.84
C PRO A 140 -7.78 37.24 -4.45
N THR A 141 -8.87 36.55 -4.16
CA THR A 141 -9.21 35.49 -3.20
C THR A 141 -9.23 34.10 -3.84
N ASN A 142 -9.04 33.98 -5.14
CA ASN A 142 -9.30 32.79 -5.96
C ASN A 142 -8.00 32.01 -6.27
N ALA A 143 -6.99 32.11 -5.44
CA ALA A 143 -5.78 31.30 -5.48
C ALA A 143 -5.87 30.16 -4.45
N TYR A 144 -5.55 28.94 -4.85
CA TYR A 144 -5.72 27.75 -4.01
C TYR A 144 -4.43 26.97 -3.88
N PRO A 145 -4.21 26.28 -2.73
CA PRO A 145 -3.09 25.35 -2.56
C PRO A 145 -3.14 24.20 -3.55
N THR A 146 -1.98 23.71 -3.98
CA THR A 146 -1.88 22.43 -4.70
C THR A 146 -1.81 21.27 -3.71
N LEU A 147 -2.36 20.13 -4.11
CA LEU A 147 -2.25 18.89 -3.34
C LEU A 147 -0.86 18.28 -3.57
N GLU A 148 -0.04 18.24 -2.53
CA GLU A 148 1.34 17.70 -2.58
C GLU A 148 1.47 16.35 -1.88
N HIS A 149 0.38 15.82 -1.33
CA HIS A 149 0.39 14.58 -0.58
C HIS A 149 -0.76 13.68 -1.00
N GLU A 150 -0.60 12.41 -0.70
CA GLU A 150 -1.67 11.44 -0.63
C GLU A 150 -1.84 11.00 0.83
N GLN A 151 -2.98 10.42 1.14
CA GLN A 151 -3.30 9.92 2.47
C GLN A 151 -3.27 8.39 2.44
N ILE A 152 -2.59 7.78 3.40
CA ILE A 152 -2.66 6.35 3.63
C ILE A 152 -3.60 6.16 4.81
N LEU A 153 -4.85 5.86 4.49
CA LEU A 153 -5.92 5.65 5.45
C LEU A 153 -5.74 4.30 6.12
N LEU A 154 -5.74 4.27 7.44
CA LEU A 154 -5.55 3.06 8.22
C LEU A 154 -6.82 2.67 8.97
N PHE A 155 -7.25 1.43 8.77
CA PHE A 155 -8.43 0.87 9.41
C PHE A 155 -8.10 -0.47 10.07
N ARG A 156 -8.90 -0.88 11.05
CA ARG A 156 -8.80 -2.19 11.67
C ARG A 156 -10.18 -2.80 11.83
N LYS A 157 -10.29 -4.10 11.56
CA LYS A 157 -11.48 -4.88 11.86
C LYS A 157 -11.46 -5.31 13.33
N GLY A 158 -12.48 -4.94 14.08
CA GLY A 158 -12.60 -5.31 15.50
C GLY A 158 -11.49 -4.79 16.41
N GLY A 159 -11.11 -5.59 17.42
CA GLY A 159 -10.07 -5.28 18.39
C GLY A 159 -8.64 -5.53 17.89
N PRO A 160 -7.62 -5.21 18.71
CA PRO A 160 -6.24 -5.55 18.37
C PRO A 160 -6.04 -7.06 18.25
N ARG A 161 -5.24 -7.51 17.26
CA ARG A 161 -4.82 -8.91 17.15
C ARG A 161 -4.03 -9.31 18.39
N SER A 162 -4.34 -10.46 18.95
CA SER A 162 -3.64 -11.03 20.10
C SER A 162 -2.69 -12.14 19.66
N PHE A 163 -1.55 -12.23 20.35
CA PHE A 163 -0.56 -13.28 20.14
C PHE A 163 -0.30 -14.00 21.47
N PRO A 164 0.08 -15.28 21.46
CA PRO A 164 0.58 -15.95 22.65
C PRO A 164 1.73 -15.17 23.28
N PRO A 165 1.93 -15.25 24.61
CA PRO A 165 3.12 -14.70 25.24
C PRO A 165 4.39 -15.31 24.63
N SER A 166 5.36 -14.48 24.28
CA SER A 166 6.63 -14.89 23.67
C SER A 166 6.50 -15.59 22.31
N ASP A 167 5.48 -15.22 21.53
CA ASP A 167 5.30 -15.73 20.17
C ASP A 167 6.54 -15.43 19.32
N GLU A 168 7.25 -16.48 18.89
CA GLU A 168 8.52 -16.40 18.18
C GLU A 168 8.36 -15.64 16.85
N THR A 169 7.35 -15.99 16.07
CA THR A 169 7.09 -15.34 14.76
C THR A 169 6.88 -13.84 14.92
N ARG A 170 6.15 -13.41 15.96
CA ARG A 170 5.94 -11.99 16.24
C ARG A 170 7.23 -11.25 16.57
N TYR A 171 8.11 -11.87 17.37
CA TYR A 171 9.38 -11.24 17.77
C TYR A 171 10.39 -11.24 16.61
N GLU A 172 10.48 -12.31 15.84
CA GLU A 172 11.31 -12.35 14.63
C GLU A 172 10.87 -11.32 13.59
N SER A 173 9.55 -11.06 13.46
CA SER A 173 8.97 -10.09 12.54
C SER A 173 9.06 -8.64 13.03
N ALA A 174 9.65 -8.36 14.19
CA ALA A 174 9.77 -7.01 14.72
C ALA A 174 10.66 -6.13 13.83
N TYR A 175 10.60 -4.84 14.05
CA TYR A 175 11.42 -3.83 13.39
C TYR A 175 12.34 -3.17 14.41
N PHE A 176 13.49 -2.68 13.96
CA PHE A 176 14.47 -2.01 14.82
C PHE A 176 13.93 -0.67 15.32
N TRP A 177 14.46 -0.21 16.45
CA TRP A 177 14.07 1.07 17.05
C TRP A 177 14.24 2.26 16.10
N ALA A 178 15.29 2.26 15.29
CA ALA A 178 15.52 3.29 14.28
C ALA A 178 14.40 3.30 13.22
N GLU A 179 14.06 2.12 12.70
CA GLU A 179 12.98 1.94 11.73
C GLU A 179 11.63 2.37 12.33
N ARG A 180 11.35 1.97 13.57
CA ARG A 180 10.14 2.38 14.27
C ARG A 180 10.01 3.91 14.36
N ASN A 181 11.09 4.62 14.64
CA ASN A 181 11.05 6.09 14.75
C ASN A 181 10.81 6.77 13.41
N GLU A 182 11.22 6.15 12.31
CA GLU A 182 11.01 6.64 10.96
C GLU A 182 9.65 6.22 10.40
N TRP A 183 9.32 4.93 10.45
CA TRP A 183 8.13 4.38 9.79
C TRP A 183 6.82 4.76 10.48
N PHE A 184 6.82 5.01 11.79
CA PHE A 184 5.64 5.42 12.55
C PHE A 184 5.50 6.94 12.71
N SER A 185 6.26 7.74 11.93
CA SER A 185 5.92 9.13 11.68
C SER A 185 4.63 9.20 10.86
N ASP A 186 3.74 10.11 11.19
CA ASP A 186 2.51 10.36 10.42
C ASP A 186 2.75 11.16 9.13
N LEU A 187 4.00 11.54 8.86
CA LEU A 187 4.44 12.21 7.65
C LEU A 187 5.60 11.42 7.00
N TRP A 188 5.35 10.90 5.80
CA TRP A 188 6.38 10.28 4.98
C TRP A 188 6.76 11.19 3.82
N GLU A 189 8.06 11.40 3.63
CA GLU A 189 8.63 12.09 2.47
C GLU A 189 9.34 11.06 1.57
N ILE A 190 8.55 10.30 0.81
CA ILE A 190 9.04 9.28 -0.11
C ILE A 190 8.84 9.79 -1.53
N ARG A 191 9.89 9.72 -2.35
CA ARG A 191 9.81 10.15 -3.74
C ARG A 191 8.93 9.21 -4.56
N GLY A 192 7.93 9.78 -5.25
CA GLY A 192 7.11 9.01 -6.18
C GLY A 192 7.92 8.52 -7.38
N GLU A 193 7.60 7.34 -7.85
CA GLU A 193 8.19 6.73 -9.05
C GLU A 193 7.22 6.79 -10.22
N ARG A 194 7.78 6.88 -11.44
CA ARG A 194 7.01 6.69 -12.66
C ARG A 194 7.16 5.24 -13.08
N GLN A 195 6.06 4.53 -13.15
CA GLN A 195 6.06 3.17 -13.69
C GLN A 195 5.89 3.21 -15.20
N ALA A 196 6.85 2.63 -15.93
CA ALA A 196 6.69 2.33 -17.35
C ALA A 196 5.79 1.10 -17.49
N LEU A 197 4.64 1.25 -18.16
CA LEU A 197 3.74 0.13 -18.42
C LEU A 197 3.98 -0.46 -19.81
N PRO A 198 3.74 -1.77 -20.00
CA PRO A 198 3.69 -2.36 -21.33
C PRO A 198 2.55 -1.71 -22.15
N GLY A 199 2.88 -1.13 -23.30
CA GLY A 199 1.92 -0.51 -24.20
C GLY A 199 2.20 0.98 -24.47
N GLU A 200 1.80 1.48 -25.63
CA GLU A 200 2.09 2.85 -26.06
C GLU A 200 1.41 3.89 -25.15
N GLY A 201 2.21 4.76 -24.53
CA GLY A 201 1.80 6.07 -24.04
C GLY A 201 1.13 6.12 -22.67
N ARG A 202 1.17 5.08 -21.85
CA ARG A 202 0.57 5.08 -20.52
C ARG A 202 1.61 5.12 -19.39
N ASP A 203 2.25 6.26 -19.20
CA ASP A 203 2.93 6.55 -17.94
C ASP A 203 1.88 6.68 -16.83
N ARG A 204 1.63 5.64 -16.06
CA ARG A 204 0.78 5.76 -14.85
C ARG A 204 1.63 6.32 -13.71
N SER A 205 1.33 7.55 -13.31
CA SER A 205 1.91 8.18 -12.13
C SER A 205 1.19 7.82 -10.82
N GLY A 206 0.22 6.91 -10.87
CA GLY A 206 -0.68 6.58 -9.77
C GLY A 206 -0.25 5.43 -8.86
N ALA A 207 0.85 4.73 -9.18
CA ALA A 207 1.34 3.66 -8.33
C ALA A 207 2.30 4.23 -7.26
N PHE A 208 2.24 3.65 -6.06
CA PHE A 208 3.19 3.96 -5.02
C PHE A 208 4.54 3.25 -5.27
N PRO A 209 5.69 3.85 -4.87
CA PRO A 209 6.98 3.18 -4.93
C PRO A 209 7.02 1.99 -3.96
N PHE A 210 7.92 1.02 -4.22
CA PHE A 210 8.09 -0.19 -3.41
C PHE A 210 8.19 0.07 -1.90
N GLU A 211 8.85 1.14 -1.50
CA GLU A 211 9.08 1.48 -0.08
C GLU A 211 7.77 1.67 0.69
N VAL A 212 6.72 2.23 0.06
CA VAL A 212 5.42 2.47 0.74
C VAL A 212 4.76 1.16 1.17
N PRO A 213 4.44 0.20 0.28
CA PRO A 213 3.85 -1.06 0.70
C PRO A 213 4.81 -1.91 1.56
N TYR A 214 6.12 -1.85 1.33
CA TYR A 214 7.09 -2.58 2.15
C TYR A 214 7.06 -2.14 3.62
N ARG A 215 7.04 -0.84 3.89
CA ARG A 215 6.88 -0.30 5.25
C ARG A 215 5.54 -0.75 5.87
N LEU A 216 4.43 -0.60 5.14
CA LEU A 216 3.10 -0.98 5.63
C LEU A 216 3.01 -2.48 5.95
N VAL A 217 3.53 -3.35 5.08
CA VAL A 217 3.58 -4.80 5.30
C VAL A 217 4.41 -5.12 6.55
N SER A 218 5.57 -4.50 6.70
CA SER A 218 6.44 -4.72 7.87
C SER A 218 5.85 -4.17 9.17
N MET A 219 5.10 -3.07 9.12
CA MET A 219 4.47 -2.43 10.29
C MET A 219 3.25 -3.19 10.82
N PHE A 220 2.45 -3.80 9.93
CA PHE A 220 1.11 -4.27 10.27
C PHE A 220 0.88 -5.78 10.07
N SER A 221 1.94 -6.55 9.76
CA SER A 221 1.85 -8.01 9.63
C SER A 221 3.07 -8.72 10.21
N VAL A 222 2.98 -10.04 10.38
CA VAL A 222 4.10 -10.91 10.79
C VAL A 222 4.44 -11.90 9.68
N TYR A 223 5.57 -12.59 9.77
CA TYR A 223 5.96 -13.62 8.79
C TYR A 223 4.86 -14.66 8.60
N GLY A 224 4.58 -15.00 7.34
CA GLY A 224 3.54 -15.95 6.98
C GLY A 224 2.11 -15.41 6.95
N ASP A 225 1.86 -14.17 7.41
CA ASP A 225 0.57 -13.50 7.24
C ASP A 225 0.21 -13.33 5.76
N THR A 226 -1.07 -13.18 5.46
CA THR A 226 -1.56 -12.98 4.09
C THR A 226 -1.93 -11.51 3.83
N VAL A 227 -1.28 -10.93 2.83
CA VAL A 227 -1.49 -9.56 2.36
C VAL A 227 -2.38 -9.58 1.11
N LEU A 228 -3.45 -8.78 1.10
CA LEU A 228 -4.35 -8.63 -0.04
C LEU A 228 -4.17 -7.26 -0.70
N ASP A 229 -4.13 -7.25 -2.04
CA ASP A 229 -4.30 -6.05 -2.85
C ASP A 229 -5.46 -6.25 -3.85
N PRO A 230 -6.65 -5.68 -3.59
CA PRO A 230 -7.80 -5.79 -4.49
C PRO A 230 -7.68 -4.96 -5.77
N PHE A 231 -6.69 -4.06 -5.87
CA PHE A 231 -6.40 -3.23 -7.04
C PHE A 231 -4.92 -3.38 -7.44
N TRP A 232 -4.53 -4.60 -7.70
CA TRP A 232 -3.15 -5.10 -7.76
C TRP A 232 -2.22 -4.33 -8.72
N GLY A 233 -2.74 -3.86 -9.87
CA GLY A 233 -1.99 -3.06 -10.84
C GLY A 233 -0.75 -3.78 -11.37
N THR A 234 0.43 -3.24 -11.05
CA THR A 234 1.73 -3.81 -11.45
C THR A 234 2.33 -4.77 -10.41
N GLY A 235 1.62 -5.04 -9.32
CA GLY A 235 2.04 -6.02 -8.30
C GLY A 235 3.03 -5.50 -7.26
N THR A 236 3.17 -4.20 -7.08
CA THR A 236 4.12 -3.62 -6.12
C THR A 236 3.86 -4.10 -4.68
N THR A 237 2.58 -4.28 -4.29
CA THR A 237 2.22 -4.86 -2.99
C THR A 237 2.66 -6.32 -2.86
N THR A 238 2.49 -7.13 -3.91
CA THR A 238 2.98 -8.52 -3.94
C THR A 238 4.50 -8.59 -3.86
N LEU A 239 5.21 -7.70 -4.57
CA LEU A 239 6.66 -7.60 -4.47
C LEU A 239 7.12 -7.25 -3.05
N ALA A 240 6.43 -6.33 -2.40
CA ALA A 240 6.69 -5.98 -1.00
C ALA A 240 6.43 -7.15 -0.04
N ALA A 241 5.34 -7.90 -0.24
CA ALA A 241 5.03 -9.10 0.53
C ALA A 241 6.09 -10.21 0.34
N LEU A 242 6.54 -10.43 -0.91
CA LEU A 242 7.65 -11.33 -1.25
C LEU A 242 8.91 -10.96 -0.45
N VAL A 243 9.37 -9.72 -0.56
CA VAL A 243 10.60 -9.28 0.13
C VAL A 243 10.44 -9.32 1.66
N ALA A 244 9.24 -9.05 2.16
CA ALA A 244 8.94 -9.05 3.58
C ALA A 244 8.64 -10.44 4.19
N GLY A 245 8.58 -11.52 3.40
CA GLY A 245 8.29 -12.88 3.88
C GLY A 245 6.83 -13.10 4.30
N ARG A 246 5.88 -12.50 3.59
CA ARG A 246 4.43 -12.67 3.76
C ARG A 246 3.84 -13.34 2.52
N ASN A 247 2.72 -14.04 2.68
CA ASN A 247 1.91 -14.48 1.55
C ASN A 247 1.17 -13.29 0.93
N SER A 248 0.75 -13.41 -0.33
CA SER A 248 -0.10 -12.37 -0.93
C SER A 248 -1.16 -12.91 -1.88
N VAL A 249 -2.26 -12.17 -1.96
CA VAL A 249 -3.34 -12.37 -2.93
C VAL A 249 -3.59 -11.04 -3.64
N GLY A 250 -3.67 -11.08 -4.96
CA GLY A 250 -3.95 -9.90 -5.78
C GLY A 250 -5.18 -10.09 -6.68
N TYR A 251 -5.89 -9.00 -6.96
CA TYR A 251 -6.96 -8.97 -7.95
C TYR A 251 -6.66 -7.88 -8.97
N GLU A 252 -6.61 -8.26 -10.24
CA GLU A 252 -6.36 -7.35 -11.36
C GLU A 252 -7.26 -7.72 -12.54
N ARG A 253 -7.84 -6.71 -13.17
CA ARG A 253 -8.74 -6.90 -14.32
C ARG A 253 -7.98 -7.01 -15.65
N ASP A 254 -6.81 -6.41 -15.72
CA ASP A 254 -5.98 -6.38 -16.93
C ASP A 254 -4.96 -7.54 -16.90
N PRO A 255 -5.14 -8.57 -17.74
CA PRO A 255 -4.23 -9.71 -17.78
C PRO A 255 -2.82 -9.35 -18.24
N ASP A 256 -2.65 -8.24 -18.99
CA ASP A 256 -1.33 -7.84 -19.50
C ASP A 256 -0.45 -7.31 -18.35
N LEU A 257 -1.04 -6.65 -17.33
CA LEU A 257 -0.34 -6.24 -16.13
C LEU A 257 0.16 -7.45 -15.32
N VAL A 258 -0.68 -8.48 -15.21
CA VAL A 258 -0.29 -9.73 -14.52
C VAL A 258 0.86 -10.43 -15.24
N GLY A 259 0.84 -10.44 -16.57
CA GLY A 259 1.93 -11.01 -17.37
C GLY A 259 3.27 -10.29 -17.18
N ALA A 260 3.24 -8.97 -17.03
CA ALA A 260 4.43 -8.15 -16.85
C ALA A 260 5.13 -8.35 -15.50
N PHE A 261 4.42 -8.83 -14.48
CA PHE A 261 4.97 -9.04 -13.13
C PHE A 261 6.01 -10.17 -13.06
N ALA A 262 5.98 -11.13 -13.97
CA ALA A 262 6.92 -12.25 -13.96
C ALA A 262 8.39 -11.81 -13.99
N ASP A 263 8.70 -10.75 -14.74
CA ASP A 263 10.05 -10.18 -14.79
C ASP A 263 10.46 -9.57 -13.44
N ALA A 264 9.58 -8.80 -12.81
CA ALA A 264 9.82 -8.22 -11.48
C ALA A 264 9.98 -9.30 -10.40
N ALA A 265 9.20 -10.37 -10.48
CA ALA A 265 9.32 -11.50 -9.56
C ALA A 265 10.69 -12.21 -9.68
N THR A 266 11.28 -12.25 -10.87
CA THR A 266 12.61 -12.83 -11.10
C THR A 266 13.73 -12.01 -10.42
N GLU A 267 13.57 -10.70 -10.33
CA GLU A 267 14.54 -9.80 -9.70
C GLU A 267 14.42 -9.77 -8.16
N THR A 268 13.37 -10.38 -7.58
CA THR A 268 13.09 -10.36 -6.14
C THR A 268 14.27 -10.82 -5.26
N PRO A 269 15.04 -11.87 -5.58
CA PRO A 269 16.18 -12.27 -4.74
C PRO A 269 17.24 -11.17 -4.61
N SER A 270 17.49 -10.42 -5.69
CA SER A 270 18.43 -9.29 -5.68
C SER A 270 17.91 -8.14 -4.82
N LEU A 271 16.66 -7.75 -5.04
CA LEU A 271 15.99 -6.70 -4.26
C LEU A 271 15.90 -7.06 -2.78
N SER A 272 15.54 -8.29 -2.45
CA SER A 272 15.47 -8.77 -1.06
C SER A 272 16.82 -8.65 -0.36
N ARG A 273 17.90 -9.04 -1.02
CA ARG A 273 19.26 -8.91 -0.48
C ARG A 273 19.63 -7.45 -0.24
N GLU A 274 19.35 -6.55 -1.20
CA GLU A 274 19.60 -5.12 -1.06
C GLU A 274 18.87 -4.55 0.15
N VAL A 275 17.57 -4.79 0.27
CA VAL A 275 16.74 -4.32 1.38
C VAL A 275 17.25 -4.83 2.74
N VAL A 276 17.58 -6.12 2.83
CA VAL A 276 18.11 -6.71 4.08
C VAL A 276 19.45 -6.09 4.46
N GLN A 277 20.35 -5.92 3.48
CA GLN A 277 21.67 -5.32 3.73
C GLN A 277 21.57 -3.85 4.16
N GLU A 278 20.67 -3.08 3.53
CA GLU A 278 20.40 -1.69 3.93
C GLU A 278 19.87 -1.60 5.36
N ARG A 279 18.90 -2.44 5.73
CA ARG A 279 18.35 -2.49 7.10
C ARG A 279 19.42 -2.83 8.14
N LEU A 280 20.26 -3.85 7.87
CA LEU A 280 21.34 -4.24 8.76
C LEU A 280 22.43 -3.15 8.85
N ALA A 281 22.79 -2.52 7.73
CA ALA A 281 23.76 -1.43 7.72
C ALA A 281 23.25 -0.21 8.50
N ALA A 282 21.98 0.16 8.32
CA ALA A 282 21.35 1.25 9.07
C ALA A 282 21.33 0.97 10.57
N GLN A 283 20.99 -0.27 10.98
CA GLN A 283 20.99 -0.65 12.40
C GLN A 283 22.41 -0.69 12.99
N ARG A 284 23.42 -1.15 12.26
CA ARG A 284 24.82 -1.08 12.70
C ARG A 284 25.27 0.36 12.93
N ALA A 285 24.97 1.25 11.99
CA ALA A 285 25.27 2.68 12.13
C ALA A 285 24.55 3.28 13.34
N PHE A 286 23.25 2.98 13.50
CA PHE A 286 22.49 3.42 14.66
C PHE A 286 23.11 2.93 15.99
N SER A 287 23.50 1.65 16.07
CA SER A 287 24.10 1.06 17.25
C SER A 287 25.47 1.68 17.58
N ALA A 288 26.25 2.08 16.57
CA ALA A 288 27.54 2.75 16.78
C ALA A 288 27.39 4.16 17.36
N ASP A 289 26.34 4.87 16.98
CA ASP A 289 26.10 6.27 17.36
C ASP A 289 25.21 6.43 18.61
N ASN A 290 24.61 5.34 19.09
CA ASN A 290 23.63 5.37 20.17
C ASN A 290 23.93 4.33 21.24
N GLU A 291 23.65 4.67 22.51
CA GLU A 291 23.70 3.69 23.61
C GLU A 291 22.63 2.61 23.37
N THR A 292 23.06 1.35 23.38
CA THR A 292 22.22 0.15 23.32
C THR A 292 22.25 -0.58 24.65
N ARG A 293 21.14 -1.28 24.99
CA ARG A 293 21.00 -1.95 26.29
C ARG A 293 21.08 -3.47 26.21
N TYR A 294 20.90 -4.00 25.02
CA TYR A 294 20.84 -5.46 24.78
C TYR A 294 21.62 -5.78 23.52
N GLU A 295 22.10 -7.01 23.44
CA GLU A 295 22.69 -7.58 22.21
C GLU A 295 21.58 -8.25 21.38
N ALA A 296 21.68 -8.14 20.06
CA ALA A 296 20.85 -8.91 19.14
C ALA A 296 21.23 -10.40 19.22
N ASP A 297 20.23 -11.29 19.14
CA ASP A 297 20.46 -12.73 19.26
C ASP A 297 21.04 -13.33 17.96
N HIS A 298 20.82 -12.67 16.82
CA HIS A 298 21.21 -13.15 15.48
C HIS A 298 22.25 -12.28 14.78
N TYR A 299 22.62 -11.12 15.35
CA TYR A 299 23.52 -10.14 14.71
C TYR A 299 24.59 -9.64 15.69
N ASP A 300 25.64 -9.07 15.13
CA ASP A 300 26.84 -8.54 15.82
C ASP A 300 26.71 -7.08 16.27
N PHE A 301 25.51 -6.64 16.64
CA PHE A 301 25.25 -5.27 17.10
C PHE A 301 24.25 -5.21 18.26
N GLY A 302 24.28 -4.08 18.95
CA GLY A 302 23.37 -3.82 20.06
C GLY A 302 22.02 -3.29 19.62
N VAL A 303 20.99 -3.49 20.47
CA VAL A 303 19.61 -3.01 20.28
C VAL A 303 19.10 -2.28 21.51
N LYS A 304 18.10 -1.41 21.33
CA LYS A 304 17.54 -0.57 22.42
C LYS A 304 16.64 -1.33 23.36
N THR A 305 15.84 -2.28 22.85
CA THR A 305 14.78 -2.95 23.60
C THR A 305 14.95 -4.47 23.56
N LYS A 306 14.32 -5.16 24.54
CA LYS A 306 14.29 -6.62 24.55
C LYS A 306 13.54 -7.22 23.37
N MET A 307 12.58 -6.48 22.81
CA MET A 307 11.73 -6.94 21.70
C MET A 307 12.53 -7.07 20.40
N GLU A 308 13.58 -6.25 20.24
CA GLU A 308 14.43 -6.28 19.04
C GLU A 308 15.44 -7.42 19.03
N ARG A 309 15.69 -8.08 20.18
CA ARG A 309 16.75 -9.10 20.28
C ARG A 309 16.55 -10.26 19.31
N ALA A 310 15.32 -10.73 19.20
CA ALA A 310 14.97 -11.88 18.38
C ALA A 310 14.62 -11.53 16.93
N ILE A 311 14.75 -10.26 16.50
CA ILE A 311 14.56 -9.88 15.09
C ILE A 311 15.44 -10.77 14.22
N ARG A 312 14.82 -11.35 13.19
CA ARG A 312 15.48 -12.22 12.24
C ARG A 312 15.06 -11.89 10.83
N LEU A 313 15.96 -11.34 10.03
CA LEU A 313 15.70 -11.02 8.64
C LEU A 313 15.93 -12.24 7.76
N TYR A 314 15.15 -12.34 6.70
CA TYR A 314 15.24 -13.42 5.74
C TYR A 314 15.46 -12.86 4.34
N GLU A 315 16.35 -13.46 3.58
CA GLU A 315 16.56 -13.17 2.16
C GLU A 315 15.81 -14.18 1.30
N VAL A 316 15.15 -13.70 0.25
CA VAL A 316 14.59 -14.55 -0.79
C VAL A 316 15.72 -15.24 -1.53
N GLN A 317 15.68 -16.57 -1.61
CA GLN A 317 16.67 -17.37 -2.33
C GLN A 317 16.20 -17.67 -3.74
N GLU A 318 14.94 -18.05 -3.88
CA GLU A 318 14.35 -18.45 -5.15
C GLU A 318 12.88 -18.04 -5.17
N VAL A 319 12.41 -17.64 -6.36
CA VAL A 319 11.00 -17.45 -6.68
C VAL A 319 10.65 -18.37 -7.84
N ALA A 320 9.89 -19.42 -7.56
CA ALA A 320 9.34 -20.31 -8.57
C ALA A 320 7.97 -19.77 -9.03
N HIS A 321 7.66 -19.97 -10.31
CA HIS A 321 6.44 -19.48 -10.94
C HIS A 321 5.70 -20.60 -11.67
N ASP A 322 4.38 -20.70 -11.44
CA ASP A 322 3.48 -21.59 -12.16
C ASP A 322 2.17 -20.84 -12.51
N GLY A 323 2.09 -20.39 -13.75
CA GLY A 323 0.93 -19.63 -14.24
C GLY A 323 0.76 -18.27 -13.55
N ARG A 324 -0.11 -18.18 -12.58
CA ARG A 324 -0.43 -16.97 -11.80
C ARG A 324 -0.10 -17.13 -10.32
N GLU A 325 0.66 -18.14 -10.00
CA GLU A 325 1.12 -18.43 -8.66
C GLU A 325 2.64 -18.36 -8.61
N TRP A 326 3.16 -17.75 -7.54
CA TRP A 326 4.58 -17.70 -7.24
C TRP A 326 4.80 -18.29 -5.85
N THR A 327 5.89 -19.00 -5.72
CA THR A 327 6.34 -19.56 -4.43
C THR A 327 7.74 -19.06 -4.18
N ALA A 328 7.97 -18.44 -3.02
CA ALA A 328 9.29 -17.99 -2.62
C ALA A 328 9.84 -18.83 -1.49
N THR A 329 11.14 -19.11 -1.54
CA THR A 329 11.90 -19.76 -0.46
C THR A 329 12.89 -18.77 0.15
N TYR A 330 13.17 -18.91 1.44
CA TYR A 330 13.96 -17.94 2.19
C TYR A 330 14.98 -18.63 3.07
N GLU A 331 16.13 -17.96 3.23
CA GLU A 331 17.12 -18.28 4.24
C GLU A 331 17.30 -17.13 5.22
N PRO A 332 17.52 -17.40 6.50
CA PRO A 332 17.83 -16.37 7.48
C PRO A 332 19.25 -15.82 7.26
N VAL A 333 19.40 -14.53 7.55
CA VAL A 333 20.68 -13.80 7.48
C VAL A 333 21.28 -13.63 8.86
#